data_086b3da3efc8cc37a3d34ee67c7bded1
#
_entry.id   086b3da3efc8cc37a3d34ee67c7bded1
#
_cell.length_a   1.000
_cell.length_b   1.000
_cell.length_c   1.000
_cell.angle_alpha   90.00
_cell.angle_beta   90.00
_cell.angle_gamma   90.00
#
_symmetry.space_group_name_H-M   'P 1'
#
loop_
_entity.id
_entity.type
_entity.pdbx_description
1 polymer ?
#
loop_
_entity_poly.entity_id
_entity_poly.type
_entity_poly.pdbx_seq_one_letter_code
_entity_poly.pdbx_strand_id
1 'polypeptide(L)'
;MKRTLEWQIAVVTAIKPETAEVKTLTLALPNWTPHRPGQHYDVRLTADDGYAAQRSYSIASEPERTGEIDVTVERIADGEVSPFLLDTVVVGDRFEVRGPIGGYFVWDASIEGPLLLVAGGSGVVPLMAMVRHRSRARSATPTRLLFSSRRLEDMIYRDELERLAGRGDGFVVIHTLTRSQPPGWTGYARRIDESMLREVAAPLGSGVRGYICGPTALVETAANALVRLGLPPERIRTERFGPSGT
;
A
#
# COMPACT_ATOMS: atom_id res chain seq x y z
N MET A 1 -22.39 18.36 2.91
CA MET A 1 -22.31 18.45 1.42
C MET A 1 -21.34 17.39 0.91
N LYS A 2 -21.75 16.51 -0.02
CA LYS A 2 -20.80 15.63 -0.74
C LYS A 2 -19.96 16.52 -1.65
N ARG A 3 -18.67 16.64 -1.36
CA ARG A 3 -17.74 17.38 -2.22
C ARG A 3 -17.64 16.61 -3.55
N THR A 4 -17.99 17.26 -4.64
CA THR A 4 -17.76 16.70 -5.98
C THR A 4 -16.24 16.67 -6.19
N LEU A 5 -15.70 15.47 -6.42
CA LEU A 5 -14.27 15.30 -6.71
C LEU A 5 -14.04 15.69 -8.18
N GLU A 6 -13.26 16.74 -8.38
CA GLU A 6 -12.92 17.25 -9.70
C GLU A 6 -11.58 16.71 -10.16
N TRP A 7 -11.40 16.58 -11.47
CA TRP A 7 -10.11 16.31 -12.07
C TRP A 7 -9.21 17.54 -11.97
N GLN A 8 -7.96 17.33 -11.66
CA GLN A 8 -6.93 18.36 -11.61
C GLN A 8 -5.66 17.85 -12.30
N ILE A 9 -4.82 18.79 -12.76
CA ILE A 9 -3.54 18.46 -13.37
C ILE A 9 -2.49 18.36 -12.26
N ALA A 10 -1.95 17.17 -12.07
CA ALA A 10 -0.78 16.95 -11.21
C ALA A 10 0.52 17.14 -11.99
N VAL A 11 1.57 17.54 -11.30
CA VAL A 11 2.93 17.63 -11.85
C VAL A 11 3.81 16.59 -11.17
N VAL A 12 4.56 15.81 -11.94
CA VAL A 12 5.55 14.88 -11.42
C VAL A 12 6.76 15.66 -10.91
N THR A 13 7.01 15.64 -9.60
CA THR A 13 8.14 16.36 -8.98
C THR A 13 9.33 15.46 -8.65
N ALA A 14 9.09 14.15 -8.49
CA ALA A 14 10.15 13.16 -8.29
C ALA A 14 9.72 11.78 -8.77
N ILE A 15 10.71 10.98 -9.16
CA ILE A 15 10.54 9.56 -9.53
C ILE A 15 11.61 8.76 -8.80
N LYS A 16 11.18 7.77 -8.01
CA LYS A 16 12.07 6.88 -7.27
C LYS A 16 11.85 5.44 -7.69
N PRO A 17 12.87 4.73 -8.21
CA PRO A 17 12.80 3.29 -8.37
C PRO A 17 12.68 2.60 -7.01
N GLU A 18 11.74 1.69 -6.87
CA GLU A 18 11.59 0.82 -5.68
C GLU A 18 12.11 -0.59 -5.96
N THR A 19 11.78 -1.12 -7.14
CA THR A 19 12.30 -2.39 -7.69
C THR A 19 12.47 -2.26 -9.21
N ALA A 20 12.87 -3.31 -9.91
CA ALA A 20 12.96 -3.31 -11.38
C ALA A 20 11.60 -3.01 -12.06
N GLU A 21 10.49 -3.42 -11.42
CA GLU A 21 9.14 -3.33 -11.97
C GLU A 21 8.23 -2.33 -11.21
N VAL A 22 8.81 -1.55 -10.27
CA VAL A 22 8.02 -0.65 -9.43
C VAL A 22 8.74 0.70 -9.27
N LYS A 23 8.00 1.79 -9.49
CA LYS A 23 8.46 3.16 -9.19
C LYS A 23 7.44 3.90 -8.34
N THR A 24 7.94 4.76 -7.47
CA THR A 24 7.15 5.77 -6.76
C THR A 24 7.25 7.10 -7.50
N LEU A 25 6.10 7.68 -7.86
CA LEU A 25 5.97 9.01 -8.44
C LEU A 25 5.50 9.97 -7.35
N THR A 26 6.21 11.07 -7.15
CA THR A 26 5.73 12.19 -6.33
C THR A 26 4.99 13.17 -7.22
N LEU A 27 3.76 13.50 -6.84
CA LEU A 27 2.83 14.33 -7.59
C LEU A 27 2.48 15.60 -6.80
N ALA A 28 2.87 16.75 -7.30
CA ALA A 28 2.40 18.05 -6.80
C ALA A 28 0.95 18.29 -7.24
N LEU A 29 0.10 18.70 -6.31
CA LEU A 29 -1.33 18.88 -6.51
C LEU A 29 -1.71 20.35 -6.30
N PRO A 30 -2.16 21.10 -7.33
CA PRO A 30 -2.57 22.50 -7.17
C PRO A 30 -3.77 22.67 -6.21
N ASN A 31 -4.69 21.71 -6.20
CA ASN A 31 -5.84 21.67 -5.30
C ASN A 31 -5.68 20.54 -4.27
N TRP A 32 -4.53 20.52 -3.58
CA TRP A 32 -4.27 19.50 -2.56
C TRP A 32 -5.33 19.51 -1.46
N THR A 33 -5.70 18.34 -1.02
CA THR A 33 -6.62 18.11 0.09
C THR A 33 -6.06 17.05 1.03
N PRO A 34 -6.22 17.19 2.36
CA PRO A 34 -5.84 16.15 3.29
C PRO A 34 -6.49 14.83 2.92
N HIS A 35 -5.67 13.78 2.90
CA HIS A 35 -6.14 12.42 2.70
C HIS A 35 -6.03 11.61 4.00
N ARG A 36 -6.63 10.44 4.02
CA ARG A 36 -6.46 9.45 5.09
C ARG A 36 -5.64 8.27 4.55
N PRO A 37 -4.69 7.71 5.32
CA PRO A 37 -3.94 6.53 4.89
C PRO A 37 -4.86 5.39 4.46
N GLY A 38 -4.60 4.82 3.29
CA GLY A 38 -5.44 3.81 2.66
C GLY A 38 -6.40 4.36 1.59
N GLN A 39 -6.45 5.67 1.36
CA GLN A 39 -7.14 6.26 0.21
C GLN A 39 -6.29 6.19 -1.07
N HIS A 40 -6.93 6.42 -2.21
CA HIS A 40 -6.30 6.40 -3.52
C HIS A 40 -6.64 7.65 -4.35
N TYR A 41 -5.91 7.83 -5.45
CA TYR A 41 -6.22 8.75 -6.53
C TYR A 41 -6.48 7.95 -7.82
N ASP A 42 -7.46 8.40 -8.59
CA ASP A 42 -7.57 8.01 -10.00
C ASP A 42 -6.57 8.82 -10.81
N VAL A 43 -5.83 8.15 -11.68
CA VAL A 43 -4.94 8.73 -12.70
C VAL A 43 -5.58 8.51 -14.05
N ARG A 44 -5.67 9.55 -14.87
CA ARG A 44 -6.15 9.49 -16.25
C ARG A 44 -5.08 10.00 -17.20
N LEU A 45 -4.80 9.18 -18.21
CA LEU A 45 -3.93 9.53 -19.33
C LEU A 45 -4.81 9.67 -20.56
N THR A 46 -4.64 10.76 -21.30
CA THR A 46 -5.40 11.02 -22.52
C THR A 46 -4.40 11.12 -23.68
N ALA A 47 -4.59 10.30 -24.70
CA ALA A 47 -3.82 10.32 -25.94
C ALA A 47 -4.29 11.47 -26.88
N ASP A 48 -3.47 11.80 -27.87
CA ASP A 48 -3.74 12.92 -28.82
C ASP A 48 -5.03 12.72 -29.62
N ASP A 49 -5.46 11.48 -29.84
CA ASP A 49 -6.72 11.14 -30.52
C ASP A 49 -7.94 11.23 -29.60
N GLY A 50 -7.77 11.59 -28.34
CA GLY A 50 -8.83 11.72 -27.34
C GLY A 50 -9.14 10.42 -26.58
N TYR A 51 -8.48 9.30 -26.89
CA TYR A 51 -8.62 8.09 -26.09
C TYR A 51 -8.10 8.31 -24.68
N ALA A 52 -8.85 7.88 -23.66
CA ALA A 52 -8.49 8.06 -22.26
C ALA A 52 -8.49 6.74 -21.49
N ALA A 53 -7.40 6.43 -20.83
CA ALA A 53 -7.26 5.30 -19.92
C ALA A 53 -7.15 5.79 -18.47
N GLN A 54 -7.89 5.16 -17.56
CA GLN A 54 -7.92 5.53 -16.14
C GLN A 54 -7.59 4.32 -15.27
N ARG A 55 -6.77 4.55 -14.22
CA ARG A 55 -6.48 3.54 -13.17
C ARG A 55 -6.39 4.21 -11.81
N SER A 56 -6.77 3.46 -10.79
CA SER A 56 -6.68 3.89 -9.39
C SER A 56 -5.34 3.46 -8.77
N TYR A 57 -4.67 4.40 -8.10
CA TYR A 57 -3.41 4.15 -7.39
C TYR A 57 -3.53 4.59 -5.94
N SER A 58 -3.21 3.69 -5.02
CA SER A 58 -3.20 3.99 -3.59
C SER A 58 -2.15 5.06 -3.29
N ILE A 59 -2.49 5.96 -2.38
CA ILE A 59 -1.56 6.95 -1.86
C ILE A 59 -0.55 6.22 -0.96
N ALA A 60 0.73 6.44 -1.22
CA ALA A 60 1.82 5.86 -0.45
C ALA A 60 2.33 6.81 0.65
N SER A 61 2.20 8.13 0.44
CA SER A 61 2.66 9.14 1.40
C SER A 61 1.73 9.26 2.60
N GLU A 62 2.28 9.79 3.69
CA GLU A 62 1.52 10.18 4.86
C GLU A 62 0.72 11.47 4.62
N PRO A 63 -0.44 11.68 5.33
CA PRO A 63 -1.28 12.86 5.15
C PRO A 63 -0.65 14.16 5.68
N GLU A 64 0.40 14.08 6.48
CA GLU A 64 1.15 15.23 6.98
C GLU A 64 2.01 15.92 5.92
N ARG A 65 2.22 15.27 4.78
CA ARG A 65 2.90 15.88 3.63
C ARG A 65 1.90 16.70 2.83
N THR A 66 2.03 18.02 2.89
CA THR A 66 1.11 18.97 2.24
C THR A 66 1.58 19.31 0.82
N GLY A 67 0.62 19.52 -0.09
CA GLY A 67 0.89 19.95 -1.47
C GLY A 67 1.26 18.82 -2.43
N GLU A 68 1.69 17.68 -1.93
CA GLU A 68 2.13 16.56 -2.73
C GLU A 68 1.58 15.22 -2.21
N ILE A 69 1.54 14.23 -3.08
CA ILE A 69 1.31 12.82 -2.73
C ILE A 69 2.33 11.94 -3.44
N ASP A 70 2.62 10.77 -2.85
CA ASP A 70 3.30 9.69 -3.54
C ASP A 70 2.28 8.66 -4.01
N VAL A 71 2.41 8.22 -5.25
CA VAL A 71 1.74 7.04 -5.79
C VAL A 71 2.79 6.04 -6.26
N THR A 72 2.63 4.77 -5.89
CA THR A 72 3.58 3.74 -6.29
C THR A 72 2.93 2.82 -7.30
N VAL A 73 3.59 2.69 -8.43
CA VAL A 73 3.09 2.00 -9.62
C VAL A 73 3.89 0.72 -9.83
N GLU A 74 3.21 -0.42 -9.87
CA GLU A 74 3.75 -1.71 -10.30
C GLU A 74 3.39 -1.94 -11.77
N ARG A 75 4.33 -2.48 -12.54
CA ARG A 75 4.13 -2.83 -13.95
C ARG A 75 3.09 -3.94 -14.09
N ILE A 76 2.10 -3.69 -14.93
CA ILE A 76 1.19 -4.71 -15.46
C ILE A 76 1.55 -4.88 -16.93
N ALA A 77 2.09 -6.03 -17.33
CA ALA A 77 2.67 -6.23 -18.65
C ALA A 77 1.72 -5.87 -19.81
N ASP A 78 0.47 -6.29 -19.71
CA ASP A 78 -0.57 -6.01 -20.71
C ASP A 78 -1.42 -4.77 -20.37
N GLY A 79 -0.93 -3.92 -19.45
CA GLY A 79 -1.58 -2.68 -19.04
C GLY A 79 -1.22 -1.50 -19.96
N GLU A 80 -2.12 -0.54 -20.09
CA GLU A 80 -1.87 0.69 -20.87
C GLU A 80 -1.26 1.80 -20.04
N VAL A 81 -1.70 1.94 -18.78
CA VAL A 81 -1.33 3.06 -17.92
C VAL A 81 -0.01 2.82 -17.18
N SER A 82 0.16 1.63 -16.54
CA SER A 82 1.36 1.39 -15.72
C SER A 82 2.65 1.33 -16.54
N PRO A 83 2.73 0.73 -17.76
CA PRO A 83 3.92 0.83 -18.57
C PRO A 83 4.27 2.27 -18.97
N PHE A 84 3.28 3.08 -19.36
CA PHE A 84 3.50 4.48 -19.67
C PHE A 84 4.07 5.27 -18.48
N LEU A 85 3.48 5.10 -17.29
CA LEU A 85 3.97 5.76 -16.06
C LEU A 85 5.39 5.33 -15.67
N LEU A 86 5.78 4.11 -16.00
CA LEU A 86 7.10 3.57 -15.65
C LEU A 86 8.19 3.88 -16.68
N ASP A 87 7.84 3.90 -17.97
CA ASP A 87 8.85 3.94 -19.05
C ASP A 87 8.96 5.30 -19.71
N THR A 88 7.85 6.07 -19.75
CA THR A 88 7.75 7.30 -20.52
C THR A 88 7.77 8.54 -19.63
N VAL A 89 7.10 8.49 -18.48
CA VAL A 89 6.93 9.65 -17.60
C VAL A 89 8.28 10.10 -17.01
N VAL A 90 8.55 11.41 -17.08
CA VAL A 90 9.70 12.07 -16.50
C VAL A 90 9.29 13.17 -15.51
N VAL A 91 10.25 13.65 -14.72
CA VAL A 91 10.02 14.79 -13.82
C VAL A 91 9.66 16.03 -14.64
N GLY A 92 8.59 16.71 -14.26
CA GLY A 92 7.99 17.84 -14.96
C GLY A 92 6.75 17.50 -15.78
N ASP A 93 6.52 16.22 -16.08
CA ASP A 93 5.32 15.78 -16.78
C ASP A 93 4.05 16.03 -15.99
N ARG A 94 2.94 16.11 -16.73
CA ARG A 94 1.62 16.47 -16.20
C ARG A 94 0.58 15.49 -16.68
N PHE A 95 -0.28 15.07 -15.79
CA PHE A 95 -1.46 14.27 -16.12
C PHE A 95 -2.61 14.52 -15.15
N GLU A 96 -3.77 14.05 -15.52
CA GLU A 96 -4.98 14.28 -14.74
C GLU A 96 -5.08 13.30 -13.58
N VAL A 97 -5.43 13.85 -12.41
CA VAL A 97 -5.69 13.06 -11.21
C VAL A 97 -6.98 13.52 -10.53
N ARG A 98 -7.62 12.59 -9.83
CA ARG A 98 -8.83 12.86 -9.05
C ARG A 98 -8.78 12.11 -7.73
N GLY A 99 -8.97 12.83 -6.64
CA GLY A 99 -8.95 12.24 -5.30
C GLY A 99 -8.89 13.30 -4.19
N PRO A 100 -8.68 12.88 -2.92
CA PRO A 100 -8.57 11.49 -2.48
C PRO A 100 -9.91 10.75 -2.45
N ILE A 101 -9.91 9.47 -2.81
CA ILE A 101 -11.07 8.60 -2.91
C ILE A 101 -10.95 7.45 -1.91
N GLY A 102 -12.08 6.95 -1.41
CA GLY A 102 -12.14 5.81 -0.50
C GLY A 102 -12.42 6.21 0.95
N GLY A 103 -12.98 5.27 1.73
CA GLY A 103 -13.34 5.51 3.13
C GLY A 103 -13.46 4.23 3.93
N TYR A 104 -13.45 3.07 3.27
CA TYR A 104 -13.54 1.76 3.92
C TYR A 104 -12.17 1.27 4.42
N PHE A 105 -11.15 1.34 3.57
CA PHE A 105 -9.79 0.84 3.84
C PHE A 105 -8.90 1.95 4.42
N VAL A 106 -9.37 2.65 5.44
CA VAL A 106 -8.64 3.77 6.02
C VAL A 106 -8.32 3.55 7.49
N TRP A 107 -7.14 4.04 7.89
CA TRP A 107 -6.71 4.09 9.26
C TRP A 107 -6.10 5.46 9.57
N ASP A 108 -6.26 5.92 10.80
CA ASP A 108 -5.54 7.06 11.37
C ASP A 108 -5.19 6.78 12.84
N ALA A 109 -4.27 7.57 13.39
CA ALA A 109 -3.72 7.34 14.72
C ALA A 109 -4.72 7.54 15.88
N SER A 110 -5.93 8.06 15.61
CA SER A 110 -7.02 8.14 16.59
C SER A 110 -7.81 6.83 16.73
N ILE A 111 -7.62 5.91 15.79
CA ILE A 111 -8.30 4.60 15.82
C ILE A 111 -7.57 3.69 16.80
N GLU A 112 -8.21 3.35 17.91
CA GLU A 112 -7.64 2.52 18.95
C GLU A 112 -7.45 1.05 18.55
N GLY A 113 -6.48 0.41 19.17
CA GLY A 113 -6.16 -1.01 19.06
C GLY A 113 -4.90 -1.27 18.21
N PRO A 114 -4.24 -2.41 18.50
CA PRO A 114 -3.06 -2.83 17.74
C PRO A 114 -3.38 -3.08 16.27
N LEU A 115 -2.39 -2.89 15.38
CA LEU A 115 -2.52 -3.10 13.95
C LEU A 115 -1.83 -4.37 13.48
N LEU A 116 -2.57 -5.19 12.75
CA LEU A 116 -2.04 -6.25 11.91
C LEU A 116 -2.21 -5.85 10.46
N LEU A 117 -1.12 -5.54 9.80
CA LEU A 117 -1.05 -5.20 8.39
C LEU A 117 -0.57 -6.43 7.61
N VAL A 118 -1.28 -6.82 6.56
CA VAL A 118 -0.92 -7.98 5.72
C VAL A 118 -0.86 -7.54 4.27
N ALA A 119 0.33 -7.64 3.68
CA ALA A 119 0.59 -7.19 2.33
C ALA A 119 1.02 -8.31 1.39
N GLY A 120 0.60 -8.23 0.12
CA GLY A 120 1.15 -9.03 -0.98
C GLY A 120 1.55 -8.14 -2.15
N GLY A 121 2.85 -8.14 -2.53
CA GLY A 121 3.35 -7.29 -3.62
C GLY A 121 3.02 -5.82 -3.41
N SER A 122 2.49 -5.15 -4.44
CA SER A 122 2.08 -3.74 -4.37
C SER A 122 0.93 -3.46 -3.38
N GLY A 123 0.30 -4.48 -2.81
CA GLY A 123 -0.61 -4.32 -1.67
C GLY A 123 0.03 -3.68 -0.43
N VAL A 124 1.35 -3.61 -0.38
CA VAL A 124 2.06 -2.86 0.67
C VAL A 124 1.85 -1.34 0.56
N VAL A 125 1.50 -0.81 -0.60
CA VAL A 125 1.43 0.65 -0.86
C VAL A 125 0.46 1.38 0.07
N PRO A 126 -0.84 1.05 0.15
CA PRO A 126 -1.74 1.72 1.08
C PRO A 126 -1.38 1.47 2.55
N LEU A 127 -0.77 0.33 2.87
CA LEU A 127 -0.30 0.03 4.21
C LEU A 127 0.94 0.84 4.58
N MET A 128 1.79 1.18 3.60
CA MET A 128 2.94 2.06 3.81
C MET A 128 2.50 3.47 4.20
N ALA A 129 1.42 4.00 3.63
CA ALA A 129 0.82 5.26 4.08
C ALA A 129 0.42 5.19 5.58
N MET A 130 -0.15 4.07 6.03
CA MET A 130 -0.49 3.85 7.44
C MET A 130 0.76 3.81 8.33
N VAL A 131 1.81 3.10 7.90
CA VAL A 131 3.09 3.00 8.63
C VAL A 131 3.80 4.37 8.70
N ARG A 132 3.83 5.13 7.61
CA ARG A 132 4.39 6.48 7.54
C ARG A 132 3.62 7.44 8.46
N HIS A 133 2.29 7.43 8.40
CA HIS A 133 1.42 8.22 9.28
C HIS A 133 1.65 7.88 10.76
N ARG A 134 1.64 6.58 11.12
CA ARG A 134 1.96 6.11 12.47
C ARG A 134 3.29 6.71 12.98
N SER A 135 4.32 6.62 12.14
CA SER A 135 5.65 7.15 12.46
C SER A 135 5.67 8.67 12.61
N ARG A 136 4.97 9.39 11.73
CA ARG A 136 4.88 10.86 11.74
C ARG A 136 4.11 11.38 12.93
N ALA A 137 2.99 10.74 13.24
CA ALA A 137 2.16 11.03 14.41
C ALA A 137 2.84 10.60 15.73
N ARG A 138 4.00 9.96 15.68
CA ARG A 138 4.69 9.36 16.85
C ARG A 138 3.75 8.45 17.66
N SER A 139 2.88 7.75 16.98
CA SER A 139 1.92 6.84 17.60
C SER A 139 2.64 5.63 18.21
N ALA A 140 2.31 5.30 19.45
CA ALA A 140 2.79 4.10 20.13
C ALA A 140 1.96 2.85 19.81
N THR A 141 1.00 2.92 18.88
CA THR A 141 0.15 1.79 18.47
C THR A 141 1.01 0.60 18.06
N PRO A 142 0.95 -0.54 18.76
CA PRO A 142 1.68 -1.73 18.38
C PRO A 142 1.26 -2.16 16.97
N THR A 143 2.23 -2.31 16.07
CA THR A 143 1.94 -2.57 14.66
C THR A 143 2.85 -3.66 14.12
N ARG A 144 2.27 -4.67 13.50
CA ARG A 144 3.01 -5.74 12.82
C ARG A 144 2.60 -5.78 11.35
N LEU A 145 3.58 -5.70 10.46
CA LEU A 145 3.40 -5.84 9.01
C LEU A 145 3.93 -7.21 8.58
N LEU A 146 3.04 -8.10 8.15
CA LEU A 146 3.39 -9.31 7.43
C LEU A 146 3.39 -9.03 5.94
N PHE A 147 4.58 -9.03 5.32
CA PHE A 147 4.76 -8.68 3.92
C PHE A 147 5.23 -9.89 3.10
N SER A 148 4.40 -10.28 2.13
CA SER A 148 4.67 -11.36 1.19
C SER A 148 5.18 -10.82 -0.14
N SER A 149 6.39 -11.25 -0.52
CA SER A 149 7.00 -10.97 -1.82
C SER A 149 7.39 -12.27 -2.52
N ARG A 150 7.68 -12.23 -3.81
CA ARG A 150 8.17 -13.40 -4.55
C ARG A 150 9.61 -13.70 -4.20
N ARG A 151 10.45 -12.66 -4.22
CA ARG A 151 11.90 -12.68 -3.98
C ARG A 151 12.31 -11.47 -3.17
N LEU A 152 13.56 -11.43 -2.74
CA LEU A 152 14.11 -10.31 -1.98
C LEU A 152 14.13 -9.01 -2.81
N GLU A 153 14.52 -9.10 -4.07
CA GLU A 153 14.59 -7.98 -5.02
C GLU A 153 13.22 -7.41 -5.40
N ASP A 154 12.14 -8.15 -5.15
CA ASP A 154 10.75 -7.72 -5.39
C ASP A 154 10.14 -6.99 -4.18
N MET A 155 10.90 -6.78 -3.10
CA MET A 155 10.40 -6.10 -1.90
C MET A 155 10.33 -4.59 -2.11
N ILE A 156 9.13 -4.05 -2.23
CA ILE A 156 8.87 -2.61 -2.31
C ILE A 156 9.14 -1.97 -0.93
N TYR A 157 9.81 -0.81 -0.89
CA TYR A 157 10.16 -0.05 0.32
C TYR A 157 11.06 -0.79 1.33
N ARG A 158 11.81 -1.81 0.92
CA ARG A 158 12.59 -2.66 1.82
C ARG A 158 13.41 -1.86 2.82
N ASP A 159 14.29 -1.01 2.35
CA ASP A 159 15.21 -0.25 3.20
C ASP A 159 14.46 0.72 4.15
N GLU A 160 13.35 1.27 3.71
CA GLU A 160 12.52 2.13 4.55
C GLU A 160 11.80 1.35 5.64
N LEU A 161 11.24 0.18 5.33
CA LEU A 161 10.58 -0.70 6.29
C LEU A 161 11.58 -1.19 7.35
N GLU A 162 12.78 -1.61 6.94
CA GLU A 162 13.86 -2.02 7.84
C GLU A 162 14.28 -0.87 8.78
N ARG A 163 14.47 0.32 8.23
CA ARG A 163 14.81 1.53 9.00
C ARG A 163 13.71 1.92 10.00
N LEU A 164 12.44 1.80 9.62
CA LEU A 164 11.30 2.09 10.50
C LEU A 164 11.19 1.05 11.62
N ALA A 165 11.35 -0.23 11.31
CA ALA A 165 11.35 -1.31 12.30
C ALA A 165 12.53 -1.20 13.28
N GLY A 166 13.68 -0.74 12.81
CA GLY A 166 14.87 -0.53 13.65
C GLY A 166 14.75 0.58 14.70
N ARG A 167 13.67 1.38 14.70
CA ARG A 167 13.43 2.42 15.71
C ARG A 167 13.02 1.89 17.08
N GLY A 168 12.53 0.66 17.16
CA GLY A 168 12.08 0.06 18.41
C GLY A 168 10.83 0.71 19.03
N ASP A 169 10.02 1.37 18.21
CA ASP A 169 8.82 2.11 18.63
C ASP A 169 7.53 1.28 18.61
N GLY A 170 7.66 -0.06 18.56
CA GLY A 170 6.52 -1.00 18.50
C GLY A 170 6.07 -1.34 17.08
N PHE A 171 6.76 -0.87 16.03
CA PHE A 171 6.58 -1.34 14.66
C PHE A 171 7.52 -2.52 14.38
N VAL A 172 6.95 -3.61 13.86
CA VAL A 172 7.70 -4.81 13.46
C VAL A 172 7.30 -5.21 12.06
N VAL A 173 8.29 -5.46 11.20
CA VAL A 173 8.07 -6.02 9.87
C VAL A 173 8.49 -7.49 9.84
N ILE A 174 7.65 -8.34 9.28
CA ILE A 174 7.87 -9.77 9.09
C ILE A 174 7.73 -10.07 7.60
N HIS A 175 8.75 -10.70 7.03
CA HIS A 175 8.76 -11.01 5.61
C HIS A 175 8.53 -12.50 5.34
N THR A 176 7.83 -12.78 4.25
CA THR A 176 7.78 -14.13 3.64
C THR A 176 8.12 -14.06 2.17
N LEU A 177 9.05 -14.92 1.73
CA LEU A 177 9.43 -15.06 0.31
C LEU A 177 8.84 -16.34 -0.25
N THR A 178 8.12 -16.23 -1.37
CA THR A 178 7.30 -17.35 -1.88
C THR A 178 7.92 -18.11 -3.06
N ARG A 179 9.01 -17.58 -3.66
CA ARG A 179 9.68 -18.23 -4.81
C ARG A 179 11.14 -18.57 -4.52
N SER A 180 11.95 -17.59 -4.19
CA SER A 180 13.36 -17.82 -3.89
C SER A 180 13.80 -17.01 -2.67
N GLN A 181 14.72 -17.59 -1.90
CA GLN A 181 15.29 -16.99 -0.70
C GLN A 181 16.80 -16.85 -0.90
N PRO A 182 17.40 -15.72 -0.50
CA PRO A 182 18.84 -15.58 -0.53
C PRO A 182 19.50 -16.46 0.56
N PRO A 183 20.78 -16.79 0.42
CA PRO A 183 21.53 -17.45 1.48
C PRO A 183 21.41 -16.69 2.83
N GLY A 184 21.17 -17.41 3.91
CA GLY A 184 21.01 -16.82 5.25
C GLY A 184 19.65 -16.20 5.53
N TRP A 185 18.66 -16.42 4.67
CA TRP A 185 17.28 -15.94 4.91
C TRP A 185 16.71 -16.51 6.21
N THR A 186 16.22 -15.63 7.09
CA THR A 186 15.65 -16.00 8.40
C THR A 186 14.15 -15.77 8.50
N GLY A 187 13.54 -15.14 7.48
CA GLY A 187 12.08 -14.95 7.39
C GLY A 187 11.36 -16.21 6.93
N TYR A 188 10.04 -16.12 6.78
CA TYR A 188 9.28 -17.23 6.24
C TYR A 188 9.60 -17.49 4.76
N ALA A 189 9.49 -18.75 4.34
CA ALA A 189 9.79 -19.22 2.98
C ALA A 189 8.58 -19.93 2.35
N ARG A 190 7.36 -19.41 2.59
CA ARG A 190 6.10 -20.00 2.11
C ARG A 190 5.03 -18.93 1.92
N ARG A 191 3.91 -19.31 1.29
CA ARG A 191 2.73 -18.45 1.22
C ARG A 191 2.15 -18.24 2.61
N ILE A 192 1.48 -17.09 2.79
CA ILE A 192 0.76 -16.78 4.04
C ILE A 192 -0.31 -17.83 4.28
N ASP A 193 -0.31 -18.37 5.48
CA ASP A 193 -1.25 -19.38 5.99
C ASP A 193 -1.74 -19.01 7.39
N GLU A 194 -2.68 -19.79 7.91
CA GLU A 194 -3.27 -19.56 9.22
C GLU A 194 -2.26 -19.68 10.37
N SER A 195 -1.31 -20.63 10.27
CA SER A 195 -0.25 -20.81 11.28
C SER A 195 0.61 -19.56 11.38
N MET A 196 1.07 -19.03 10.22
CA MET A 196 1.86 -17.81 10.15
C MET A 196 1.11 -16.61 10.72
N LEU A 197 -0.19 -16.46 10.37
CA LEU A 197 -1.01 -15.36 10.88
C LEU A 197 -1.22 -15.46 12.40
N ARG A 198 -1.40 -16.68 12.94
CA ARG A 198 -1.48 -16.90 14.38
C ARG A 198 -0.21 -16.47 15.10
N GLU A 199 0.97 -16.86 14.60
CA GLU A 199 2.26 -16.50 15.15
C GLU A 199 2.51 -14.99 15.10
N VAL A 200 2.17 -14.37 13.95
CA VAL A 200 2.37 -12.93 13.74
C VAL A 200 1.39 -12.09 14.58
N ALA A 201 0.15 -12.52 14.73
CA ALA A 201 -0.86 -11.79 15.47
C ALA A 201 -0.75 -11.94 17.00
N ALA A 202 -0.26 -13.08 17.49
CA ALA A 202 -0.24 -13.40 18.92
C ALA A 202 0.38 -12.30 19.81
N PRO A 203 1.51 -11.66 19.46
CA PRO A 203 2.10 -10.61 20.30
C PRO A 203 1.29 -9.32 20.37
N LEU A 204 0.28 -9.13 19.50
CA LEU A 204 -0.57 -7.95 19.51
C LEU A 204 -1.69 -8.04 20.57
N GLY A 205 -1.98 -9.23 21.09
CA GLY A 205 -2.98 -9.42 22.11
C GLY A 205 -4.42 -9.22 21.59
N SER A 206 -5.26 -8.63 22.44
CA SER A 206 -6.68 -8.38 22.11
C SER A 206 -6.89 -7.05 21.41
N GLY A 207 -8.04 -6.90 20.76
CA GLY A 207 -8.44 -5.63 20.16
C GLY A 207 -7.80 -5.33 18.81
N VAL A 208 -7.10 -6.29 18.21
CA VAL A 208 -6.41 -6.14 16.92
C VAL A 208 -7.34 -5.68 15.81
N ARG A 209 -6.84 -4.81 14.94
CA ARG A 209 -7.45 -4.44 13.66
C ARG A 209 -6.59 -4.96 12.53
N GLY A 210 -7.20 -5.69 11.60
CA GLY A 210 -6.54 -6.25 10.43
C GLY A 210 -6.78 -5.40 9.18
N TYR A 211 -5.71 -5.04 8.47
CA TYR A 211 -5.75 -4.42 7.15
C TYR A 211 -4.99 -5.32 6.19
N ILE A 212 -5.68 -5.85 5.20
CA ILE A 212 -5.14 -6.84 4.27
C ILE A 212 -5.23 -6.29 2.85
N CYS A 213 -4.11 -6.20 2.15
CA CYS A 213 -4.10 -5.71 0.78
C CYS A 213 -3.15 -6.53 -0.12
N GLY A 214 -3.60 -6.83 -1.34
CA GLY A 214 -2.83 -7.60 -2.31
C GLY A 214 -3.69 -8.40 -3.29
N PRO A 215 -3.12 -9.43 -3.92
CA PRO A 215 -3.84 -10.32 -4.82
C PRO A 215 -5.02 -11.00 -4.14
N THR A 216 -6.13 -11.18 -4.87
CA THR A 216 -7.40 -11.73 -4.34
C THR A 216 -7.18 -13.02 -3.53
N ALA A 217 -6.40 -13.98 -4.03
CA ALA A 217 -6.17 -15.24 -3.33
C ALA A 217 -5.47 -15.07 -1.97
N LEU A 218 -4.52 -14.12 -1.85
CA LEU A 218 -3.87 -13.80 -0.59
C LEU A 218 -4.87 -13.15 0.38
N VAL A 219 -5.63 -12.18 -0.11
CA VAL A 219 -6.60 -11.42 0.71
C VAL A 219 -7.65 -12.36 1.28
N GLU A 220 -8.24 -13.24 0.46
CA GLU A 220 -9.24 -14.22 0.89
C GLU A 220 -8.65 -15.21 1.91
N THR A 221 -7.46 -15.74 1.64
CA THR A 221 -6.78 -16.66 2.56
C THR A 221 -6.54 -16.01 3.91
N ALA A 222 -5.98 -14.79 3.92
CA ALA A 222 -5.63 -14.10 5.14
C ALA A 222 -6.87 -13.64 5.93
N ALA A 223 -7.89 -13.08 5.27
CA ALA A 223 -9.11 -12.62 5.93
C ALA A 223 -9.86 -13.80 6.57
N ASN A 224 -10.07 -14.89 5.83
CA ASN A 224 -10.73 -16.08 6.34
C ASN A 224 -9.96 -16.72 7.50
N ALA A 225 -8.63 -16.76 7.43
CA ALA A 225 -7.80 -17.27 8.52
C ALA A 225 -7.91 -16.41 9.77
N LEU A 226 -7.89 -15.08 9.66
CA LEU A 226 -8.05 -14.19 10.81
C LEU A 226 -9.42 -14.34 11.48
N VAL A 227 -10.48 -14.53 10.70
CA VAL A 227 -11.81 -14.83 11.25
C VAL A 227 -11.80 -16.15 12.04
N ARG A 228 -11.20 -17.22 11.49
CA ARG A 228 -11.06 -18.51 12.21
C ARG A 228 -10.20 -18.39 13.48
N LEU A 229 -9.24 -17.47 13.49
CA LEU A 229 -8.42 -17.14 14.66
C LEU A 229 -9.15 -16.25 15.69
N GLY A 230 -10.42 -15.92 15.43
CA GLY A 230 -11.28 -15.17 16.36
C GLY A 230 -11.23 -13.64 16.19
N LEU A 231 -10.62 -13.13 15.14
CA LEU A 231 -10.69 -11.70 14.86
C LEU A 231 -12.07 -11.34 14.28
N PRO A 232 -12.83 -10.43 14.92
CA PRO A 232 -14.17 -10.05 14.45
C PRO A 232 -14.13 -9.49 13.03
N PRO A 233 -15.04 -9.91 12.13
CA PRO A 233 -15.06 -9.45 10.74
C PRO A 233 -15.11 -7.91 10.57
N GLU A 234 -15.80 -7.22 11.47
CA GLU A 234 -15.91 -5.76 11.49
C GLU A 234 -14.57 -5.05 11.80
N ARG A 235 -13.58 -5.79 12.32
CA ARG A 235 -12.21 -5.32 12.56
C ARG A 235 -11.26 -5.67 11.44
N ILE A 236 -11.72 -6.34 10.40
CA ILE A 236 -10.93 -6.70 9.22
C ILE A 236 -11.33 -5.79 8.06
N ARG A 237 -10.35 -5.12 7.46
CA ARG A 237 -10.51 -4.33 6.23
C ARG A 237 -9.68 -4.97 5.13
N THR A 238 -10.25 -5.10 3.96
CA THR A 238 -9.59 -5.76 2.82
C THR A 238 -9.64 -4.89 1.58
N GLU A 239 -8.55 -4.87 0.83
CA GLU A 239 -8.48 -4.27 -0.50
C GLU A 239 -7.76 -5.23 -1.45
N ARG A 240 -8.21 -5.30 -2.69
CA ARG A 240 -7.71 -6.26 -3.68
C ARG A 240 -7.13 -5.52 -4.86
N PHE A 241 -5.95 -5.95 -5.29
CA PHE A 241 -5.33 -5.53 -6.54
C PHE A 241 -5.23 -6.72 -7.48
N GLY A 242 -5.40 -6.44 -8.76
CA GLY A 242 -5.34 -7.45 -9.80
C GLY A 242 -6.46 -7.27 -10.80
N PRO A 243 -6.45 -8.02 -11.91
CA PRO A 243 -7.55 -7.99 -12.85
C PRO A 243 -8.84 -8.27 -12.09
N SER A 244 -9.78 -7.36 -12.20
CA SER A 244 -11.17 -7.62 -11.80
C SER A 244 -11.56 -8.86 -12.58
N GLY A 245 -11.79 -9.97 -11.87
CA GLY A 245 -12.15 -11.22 -12.51
C GLY A 245 -13.33 -10.99 -13.46
N THR A 246 -13.15 -11.37 -14.71
CA THR A 246 -14.22 -11.66 -15.65
C THR A 246 -14.99 -12.84 -15.14
#